data_06fb1daa22a116cca00f6a70caaa79be
#
_entry.id   06fb1daa22a116cca00f6a70caaa79be
#
_cell.length_a   1.000
_cell.length_b   1.000
_cell.length_c   1.000
_cell.angle_alpha   90.00
_cell.angle_beta   90.00
_cell.angle_gamma   90.00
#
_symmetry.space_group_name_H-M   'P 1'
#
loop_
_entity.id
_entity.type
_entity.pdbx_description
1 polymer ?
#
loop_
_entity_poly.entity_id
_entity_poly.type
_entity_poly.pdbx_seq_one_letter_code
_entity_poly.pdbx_strand_id
1 'polypeptide(L)'
;MRHKVAGYKLGRNTAHRRSLLRNLVTSVIVEERIETTVPKAKAARPLVEKMITLGKRGDLAARRLAGAYLMTDEALVKLFDTVGPRFGDRNGGYTRIIRTGWNKGDGADKAFLELLGSEKILDEKKEKRAEARSKKAAEAKKAMEEAEAQTQVESESAPAEGGDKKE
;
A
#
# COMPACT_ATOMS: atom_id res chain seq x y z
N MET A 1 22.57 34.40 -9.69
CA MET A 1 21.46 33.46 -9.72
C MET A 1 21.99 32.02 -9.67
N ARG A 2 21.36 31.09 -8.92
CA ARG A 2 21.73 29.66 -8.92
C ARG A 2 20.89 28.94 -9.94
N HIS A 3 21.48 28.38 -10.99
CA HIS A 3 20.81 27.57 -12.01
C HIS A 3 20.82 26.09 -11.62
N LYS A 4 19.93 25.29 -12.20
CA LYS A 4 19.82 23.80 -12.00
C LYS A 4 19.64 23.34 -10.55
N VAL A 5 19.00 24.15 -9.70
CA VAL A 5 18.73 23.84 -8.27
C VAL A 5 17.28 23.35 -8.06
N ALA A 6 16.65 22.84 -9.11
CA ALA A 6 15.29 22.29 -9.00
C ALA A 6 15.27 20.97 -8.24
N GLY A 7 14.21 20.78 -7.43
CA GLY A 7 13.93 19.51 -6.75
C GLY A 7 14.36 19.47 -5.29
N TYR A 8 13.96 18.40 -4.64
CA TYR A 8 14.20 18.15 -3.21
C TYR A 8 15.39 17.20 -3.03
N LYS A 9 16.39 17.60 -2.25
CA LYS A 9 17.51 16.70 -1.87
C LYS A 9 17.08 15.62 -0.87
N LEU A 10 16.07 15.88 -0.04
CA LEU A 10 15.49 14.96 0.96
C LEU A 10 16.50 14.42 1.98
N GLY A 11 17.60 15.18 2.25
CA GLY A 11 18.65 14.75 3.17
C GLY A 11 19.41 13.48 2.72
N ARG A 12 19.45 13.17 1.40
CA ARG A 12 19.98 11.92 0.85
C ARG A 12 21.00 12.16 -0.25
N ASN A 13 21.96 11.22 -0.37
CA ASN A 13 22.83 11.18 -1.53
C ASN A 13 22.04 10.83 -2.81
N THR A 14 22.66 10.97 -3.97
CA THR A 14 21.97 10.82 -5.26
C THR A 14 21.42 9.41 -5.49
N ALA A 15 22.19 8.37 -5.15
CA ALA A 15 21.78 6.98 -5.33
C ALA A 15 20.57 6.64 -4.43
N HIS A 16 20.67 6.94 -3.13
CA HIS A 16 19.60 6.70 -2.17
C HIS A 16 18.32 7.51 -2.50
N ARG A 17 18.45 8.76 -2.98
CA ARG A 17 17.31 9.56 -3.42
C ARG A 17 16.62 8.96 -4.65
N ARG A 18 17.38 8.47 -5.64
CA ARG A 18 16.82 7.77 -6.81
C ARG A 18 16.05 6.51 -6.39
N SER A 19 16.63 5.69 -5.53
CA SER A 19 15.98 4.49 -5.01
C SER A 19 14.69 4.81 -4.26
N LEU A 20 14.71 5.80 -3.35
CA LEU A 20 13.52 6.27 -2.64
C LEU A 20 12.40 6.69 -3.60
N LEU A 21 12.71 7.49 -4.61
CA LEU A 21 11.71 7.99 -5.54
C LEU A 21 11.16 6.87 -6.44
N ARG A 22 12.00 5.92 -6.89
CA ARG A 22 11.54 4.74 -7.63
C ARG A 22 10.58 3.90 -6.80
N ASN A 23 10.91 3.62 -5.54
CA ASN A 23 10.04 2.89 -4.64
C ASN A 23 8.70 3.59 -4.41
N LEU A 24 8.72 4.91 -4.14
CA LEU A 24 7.49 5.69 -3.96
C LEU A 24 6.60 5.64 -5.20
N VAL A 25 7.18 5.80 -6.40
CA VAL A 25 6.42 5.75 -7.66
C VAL A 25 5.82 4.36 -7.88
N THR A 26 6.59 3.30 -7.66
CA THR A 26 6.12 1.92 -7.76
C THR A 26 4.95 1.67 -6.80
N SER A 27 5.10 2.07 -5.53
CA SER A 27 4.04 1.93 -4.53
C SER A 27 2.77 2.72 -4.89
N VAL A 28 2.89 3.95 -5.43
CA VAL A 28 1.71 4.72 -5.87
C VAL A 28 0.98 4.01 -6.99
N ILE A 29 1.67 3.40 -7.94
CA ILE A 29 1.03 2.68 -9.05
C ILE A 29 0.33 1.42 -8.54
N VAL A 30 0.95 0.66 -7.64
CA VAL A 30 0.38 -0.58 -7.09
C VAL A 30 -0.79 -0.29 -6.15
N GLU A 31 -0.60 0.62 -5.19
CA GLU A 31 -1.59 0.90 -4.15
C GLU A 31 -2.61 1.98 -4.51
N GLU A 32 -2.30 2.82 -5.51
CA GLU A 32 -3.05 3.99 -5.98
C GLU A 32 -3.13 5.14 -4.97
N ARG A 33 -2.91 4.88 -3.69
CA ARG A 33 -2.84 5.85 -2.60
C ARG A 33 -1.82 5.42 -1.56
N ILE A 34 -0.87 6.31 -1.29
CA ILE A 34 0.14 6.09 -0.23
C ILE A 34 0.18 7.27 0.74
N GLU A 35 0.51 7.01 2.00
CA GLU A 35 0.78 8.04 2.99
C GLU A 35 2.30 8.28 3.06
N THR A 36 2.70 9.55 2.98
CA THR A 36 4.11 9.95 3.09
C THR A 36 4.22 11.39 3.56
N THR A 37 5.45 11.92 3.72
CA THR A 37 5.64 13.33 4.05
C THR A 37 5.42 14.23 2.84
N VAL A 38 4.92 15.45 3.07
CA VAL A 38 4.64 16.44 2.02
C VAL A 38 5.81 16.69 1.06
N PRO A 39 7.07 16.85 1.52
CA PRO A 39 8.23 17.01 0.61
C PRO A 39 8.46 15.78 -0.29
N LYS A 40 8.29 14.56 0.23
CA LYS A 40 8.43 13.33 -0.56
C LYS A 40 7.31 13.21 -1.59
N ALA A 41 6.05 13.49 -1.21
CA ALA A 41 4.92 13.51 -2.12
C ALA A 41 5.12 14.51 -3.27
N LYS A 42 5.56 15.74 -2.96
CA LYS A 42 5.88 16.76 -3.96
C LYS A 42 7.00 16.35 -4.91
N ALA A 43 8.02 15.64 -4.40
CA ALA A 43 9.13 15.16 -5.22
C ALA A 43 8.75 13.96 -6.11
N ALA A 44 7.87 13.07 -5.63
CA ALA A 44 7.40 11.90 -6.36
C ALA A 44 6.36 12.26 -7.45
N ARG A 45 5.50 13.25 -7.21
CA ARG A 45 4.42 13.67 -8.10
C ARG A 45 4.81 13.77 -9.58
N PRO A 46 5.83 14.55 -9.99
CA PRO A 46 6.17 14.69 -11.41
C PRO A 46 6.66 13.38 -12.03
N LEU A 47 7.25 12.49 -11.23
CA LEU A 47 7.72 11.19 -11.71
C LEU A 47 6.56 10.21 -11.91
N VAL A 48 5.57 10.20 -11.01
CA VAL A 48 4.32 9.44 -11.17
C VAL A 48 3.58 9.92 -12.43
N GLU A 49 3.41 11.22 -12.61
CA GLU A 49 2.75 11.78 -13.78
C GLU A 49 3.47 11.44 -15.09
N LYS A 50 4.82 11.40 -15.08
CA LYS A 50 5.61 10.95 -16.22
C LYS A 50 5.36 9.46 -16.53
N MET A 51 5.27 8.59 -15.52
CA MET A 51 4.97 7.17 -15.73
C MET A 51 3.57 6.98 -16.31
N ILE A 52 2.57 7.71 -15.83
CA ILE A 52 1.20 7.66 -16.37
C ILE A 52 1.17 8.13 -17.83
N THR A 53 1.93 9.17 -18.17
CA THR A 53 2.05 9.63 -19.56
C THR A 53 2.66 8.55 -20.46
N LEU A 54 3.65 7.79 -20.00
CA LEU A 54 4.17 6.62 -20.71
C LEU A 54 3.12 5.51 -20.84
N GLY A 55 2.35 5.24 -19.77
CA GLY A 55 1.25 4.28 -19.79
C GLY A 55 0.17 4.61 -20.82
N LYS A 56 -0.17 5.89 -20.99
CA LYS A 56 -1.10 6.37 -22.00
C LYS A 56 -0.61 6.15 -23.44
N ARG A 57 0.70 6.30 -23.68
CA ARG A 57 1.27 6.08 -25.01
C ARG A 57 1.15 4.63 -25.47
N GLY A 58 1.29 3.68 -24.56
CA GLY A 58 1.08 2.25 -24.81
C GLY A 58 2.09 1.56 -25.72
N ASP A 59 3.01 2.30 -26.37
CA ASP A 59 3.99 1.76 -27.30
C ASP A 59 5.09 0.92 -26.60
N LEU A 60 5.77 0.07 -27.35
CA LEU A 60 6.84 -0.79 -26.82
C LEU A 60 7.99 0.03 -26.22
N ALA A 61 8.29 1.20 -26.82
CA ALA A 61 9.33 2.09 -26.30
C ALA A 61 8.95 2.68 -24.93
N ALA A 62 7.69 3.11 -24.77
CA ALA A 62 7.18 3.59 -23.48
C ALA A 62 7.20 2.47 -22.43
N ARG A 63 6.82 1.23 -22.80
CA ARG A 63 6.85 0.08 -21.90
C ARG A 63 8.28 -0.23 -21.42
N ARG A 64 9.27 -0.20 -22.30
CA ARG A 64 10.69 -0.37 -21.95
C ARG A 64 11.19 0.74 -21.03
N LEU A 65 10.83 2.00 -21.29
CA LEU A 65 11.21 3.14 -20.45
C LEU A 65 10.58 3.05 -19.05
N ALA A 66 9.31 2.67 -18.96
CA ALA A 66 8.62 2.47 -17.69
C ALA A 66 9.22 1.30 -16.90
N GLY A 67 9.50 0.16 -17.56
CA GLY A 67 10.13 -1.00 -16.94
C GLY A 67 11.55 -0.73 -16.42
N ALA A 68 12.32 0.11 -17.10
CA ALA A 68 13.64 0.54 -16.61
C ALA A 68 13.54 1.39 -15.32
N TYR A 69 12.39 2.04 -15.07
CA TYR A 69 12.18 2.89 -13.91
C TYR A 69 11.46 2.19 -12.76
N LEU A 70 10.39 1.45 -13.03
CA LEU A 70 9.62 0.73 -12.01
C LEU A 70 10.43 -0.44 -11.43
N MET A 71 10.12 -0.82 -10.18
CA MET A 71 10.87 -1.84 -9.46
C MET A 71 10.24 -3.23 -9.57
N THR A 72 8.95 -3.33 -9.95
CA THR A 72 8.19 -4.57 -10.02
C THR A 72 7.43 -4.68 -11.32
N ASP A 73 7.31 -5.90 -11.86
CA ASP A 73 6.55 -6.19 -13.06
C ASP A 73 5.04 -5.99 -12.85
N GLU A 74 4.54 -6.27 -11.63
CA GLU A 74 3.16 -6.01 -11.25
C GLU A 74 2.78 -4.54 -11.47
N ALA A 75 3.64 -3.60 -11.03
CA ALA A 75 3.42 -2.17 -11.26
C ALA A 75 3.42 -1.82 -12.74
N LEU A 76 4.28 -2.47 -13.53
CA LEU A 76 4.35 -2.26 -14.98
C LEU A 76 3.05 -2.71 -15.66
N VAL A 77 2.58 -3.92 -15.37
CA VAL A 77 1.32 -4.46 -15.89
C VAL A 77 0.17 -3.54 -15.50
N LYS A 78 0.03 -3.20 -14.21
CA LYS A 78 -1.03 -2.32 -13.73
C LYS A 78 -1.01 -0.94 -14.38
N LEU A 79 0.20 -0.39 -14.64
CA LEU A 79 0.35 0.91 -15.29
C LEU A 79 -0.26 0.91 -16.71
N PHE A 80 0.00 -0.12 -17.51
CA PHE A 80 -0.45 -0.16 -18.90
C PHE A 80 -1.87 -0.70 -19.08
N ASP A 81 -2.29 -1.64 -18.25
CA ASP A 81 -3.58 -2.31 -18.42
C ASP A 81 -4.73 -1.58 -17.69
N THR A 82 -4.42 -0.88 -16.58
CA THR A 82 -5.46 -0.25 -15.75
C THR A 82 -5.32 1.27 -15.69
N VAL A 83 -4.13 1.76 -15.31
CA VAL A 83 -3.92 3.18 -15.03
C VAL A 83 -3.85 4.00 -16.31
N GLY A 84 -3.12 3.56 -17.32
CA GLY A 84 -2.99 4.26 -18.61
C GLY A 84 -4.34 4.53 -19.28
N PRO A 85 -5.18 3.50 -19.52
CA PRO A 85 -6.50 3.66 -20.11
C PRO A 85 -7.43 4.58 -19.30
N ARG A 86 -7.39 4.50 -17.95
CA ARG A 86 -8.20 5.37 -17.07
C ARG A 86 -7.98 6.86 -17.32
N PHE A 87 -6.76 7.25 -17.66
CA PHE A 87 -6.39 8.64 -17.88
C PHE A 87 -6.32 9.03 -19.37
N GLY A 88 -6.86 8.22 -20.28
CA GLY A 88 -6.82 8.45 -21.72
C GLY A 88 -7.18 9.87 -22.15
N ASP A 89 -8.32 10.37 -21.65
CA ASP A 89 -8.89 11.68 -22.02
C ASP A 89 -8.28 12.86 -21.24
N ARG A 90 -7.48 12.62 -20.20
CA ARG A 90 -6.95 13.68 -19.34
C ARG A 90 -5.55 14.09 -19.76
N ASN A 91 -5.30 15.38 -19.94
CA ASN A 91 -4.02 15.94 -20.39
C ASN A 91 -3.15 16.45 -19.21
N GLY A 92 -3.02 15.65 -18.13
CA GLY A 92 -2.19 15.99 -16.98
C GLY A 92 -2.97 16.07 -15.66
N GLY A 93 -2.25 16.35 -14.56
CA GLY A 93 -2.84 16.43 -13.24
C GLY A 93 -3.49 15.10 -12.80
N TYR A 94 -2.79 14.00 -12.99
CA TYR A 94 -3.30 12.66 -12.69
C TYR A 94 -3.29 12.33 -11.20
N THR A 95 -2.59 13.15 -10.40
CA THR A 95 -2.36 12.90 -8.98
C THR A 95 -2.88 14.03 -8.11
N ARG A 96 -3.27 13.69 -6.87
CA ARG A 96 -3.67 14.64 -5.84
C ARG A 96 -2.82 14.44 -4.59
N ILE A 97 -2.46 15.52 -3.91
CA ILE A 97 -1.80 15.51 -2.60
C ILE A 97 -2.77 16.08 -1.58
N ILE A 98 -3.17 15.27 -0.61
CA ILE A 98 -4.08 15.64 0.48
C ILE A 98 -3.28 15.64 1.78
N ARG A 99 -3.19 16.79 2.45
CA ARG A 99 -2.54 16.88 3.76
C ARG A 99 -3.39 16.19 4.82
N THR A 100 -2.75 15.40 5.70
CA THR A 100 -3.42 14.60 6.75
C THR A 100 -3.05 15.03 8.17
N GLY A 101 -2.20 16.04 8.30
CA GLY A 101 -1.68 16.51 9.57
C GLY A 101 -0.19 16.29 9.70
N TRP A 102 0.28 16.01 10.90
CA TRP A 102 1.70 15.82 11.23
C TRP A 102 1.95 14.45 11.84
N ASN A 103 3.21 14.03 11.79
CA ASN A 103 3.65 12.80 12.40
C ASN A 103 3.90 13.00 13.90
N LYS A 104 3.43 12.07 14.74
CA LYS A 104 3.70 12.08 16.17
C LYS A 104 5.20 11.78 16.39
N GLY A 105 5.86 12.62 17.14
CA GLY A 105 7.30 12.52 17.45
C GLY A 105 8.14 13.58 16.76
N ASP A 106 8.24 13.56 15.44
CA ASP A 106 9.09 14.50 14.67
C ASP A 106 8.34 15.71 14.08
N GLY A 107 7.01 15.77 14.23
CA GLY A 107 6.19 16.88 13.73
C GLY A 107 6.19 17.06 12.22
N ALA A 108 6.69 16.10 11.43
CA ALA A 108 6.75 16.20 9.98
C ALA A 108 5.36 16.21 9.35
N ASP A 109 5.08 17.16 8.45
CA ASP A 109 3.85 17.23 7.68
C ASP A 109 3.62 15.96 6.85
N LYS A 110 2.49 15.29 7.07
CA LYS A 110 2.05 14.11 6.31
C LYS A 110 1.06 14.48 5.22
N ALA A 111 1.08 13.69 4.16
CA ALA A 111 0.09 13.77 3.10
C ALA A 111 -0.15 12.41 2.44
N PHE A 112 -1.36 12.23 1.94
CA PHE A 112 -1.64 11.21 0.94
C PHE A 112 -1.23 11.71 -0.44
N LEU A 113 -0.51 10.87 -1.18
CA LEU A 113 -0.33 10.98 -2.61
C LEU A 113 -1.21 9.92 -3.26
N GLU A 114 -2.19 10.35 -4.04
CA GLU A 114 -3.18 9.45 -4.65
C GLU A 114 -3.36 9.73 -6.14
N LEU A 115 -3.79 8.70 -6.87
CA LEU A 115 -4.24 8.80 -8.25
C LEU A 115 -5.72 9.25 -8.26
N LEU A 116 -6.07 10.15 -9.15
CA LEU A 116 -7.46 10.55 -9.32
C LEU A 116 -8.31 9.37 -9.82
N GLY A 117 -9.54 9.27 -9.32
CA GLY A 117 -10.45 8.16 -9.66
C GLY A 117 -10.14 6.84 -8.93
N SER A 118 -9.22 6.85 -7.96
CA SER A 118 -8.93 5.69 -7.11
C SER A 118 -9.96 5.48 -5.99
N GLU A 119 -10.86 6.42 -5.77
CA GLU A 119 -11.81 6.41 -4.64
C GLU A 119 -12.65 5.12 -4.62
N LYS A 120 -13.25 4.75 -5.77
CA LYS A 120 -14.03 3.50 -5.90
C LYS A 120 -13.22 2.25 -5.59
N ILE A 121 -12.00 2.18 -6.12
CA ILE A 121 -11.09 1.03 -5.93
C ILE A 121 -10.63 0.94 -4.47
N LEU A 122 -10.45 2.08 -3.81
CA LEU A 122 -10.08 2.13 -2.39
C LEU A 122 -11.23 1.68 -1.49
N ASP A 123 -12.46 2.01 -1.83
CA ASP A 123 -13.64 1.58 -1.08
C ASP A 123 -13.88 0.08 -1.26
N GLU A 124 -13.78 -0.46 -2.47
CA GLU A 124 -13.80 -1.90 -2.73
C GLU A 124 -12.70 -2.66 -1.97
N LYS A 125 -11.48 -2.10 -1.92
CA LYS A 125 -10.37 -2.68 -1.13
C LYS A 125 -10.65 -2.67 0.36
N LYS A 126 -11.30 -1.62 0.88
CA LYS A 126 -11.70 -1.56 2.30
C LYS A 126 -12.77 -2.60 2.62
N GLU A 127 -13.78 -2.73 1.77
CA GLU A 127 -14.85 -3.72 1.92
C GLU A 127 -14.28 -5.14 1.92
N LYS A 128 -13.46 -5.49 0.94
CA LYS A 128 -12.78 -6.81 0.89
C LYS A 128 -11.90 -7.08 2.11
N ARG A 129 -11.20 -6.05 2.62
CA ARG A 129 -10.39 -6.18 3.85
C ARG A 129 -11.28 -6.33 5.09
N ALA A 130 -12.41 -5.65 5.16
CA ALA A 130 -13.37 -5.78 6.25
C ALA A 130 -14.01 -7.19 6.27
N GLU A 131 -14.42 -7.68 5.11
CA GLU A 131 -14.95 -9.04 4.96
C GLU A 131 -13.90 -10.10 5.33
N ALA A 132 -12.65 -9.95 4.88
CA ALA A 132 -11.58 -10.87 5.22
C ALA A 132 -11.28 -10.87 6.74
N ARG A 133 -11.37 -9.70 7.38
CA ARG A 133 -11.24 -9.58 8.84
C ARG A 133 -12.38 -10.23 9.58
N SER A 134 -13.63 -10.04 9.13
CA SER A 134 -14.80 -10.64 9.74
C SER A 134 -14.79 -12.17 9.61
N LYS A 135 -14.39 -12.71 8.44
CA LYS A 135 -14.22 -14.15 8.23
C LYS A 135 -13.16 -14.73 9.16
N LYS A 136 -11.97 -14.11 9.24
CA LYS A 136 -10.93 -14.56 10.18
C LYS A 136 -11.35 -14.48 11.64
N ALA A 137 -12.10 -13.44 12.02
CA ALA A 137 -12.61 -13.31 13.38
C ALA A 137 -13.68 -14.38 13.70
N ALA A 138 -14.52 -14.74 12.72
CA ALA A 138 -15.50 -15.79 12.87
C ALA A 138 -14.84 -17.19 12.95
N GLU A 139 -13.82 -17.45 12.13
CA GLU A 139 -13.02 -18.68 12.20
C GLU A 139 -12.27 -18.81 13.53
N ALA A 140 -11.66 -17.71 14.01
CA ALA A 140 -10.97 -17.71 15.29
C ALA A 140 -11.94 -17.94 16.46
N LYS A 141 -13.15 -17.37 16.42
CA LYS A 141 -14.19 -17.65 17.44
C LYS A 141 -14.64 -19.12 17.43
N LYS A 142 -14.87 -19.70 16.25
CA LYS A 142 -15.21 -21.13 16.14
C LYS A 142 -14.10 -22.04 16.66
N ALA A 143 -12.84 -21.73 16.31
CA ALA A 143 -11.70 -22.50 16.79
C ALA A 143 -11.53 -22.40 18.32
N MET A 144 -11.83 -21.24 18.93
CA MET A 144 -11.83 -21.08 20.39
C MET A 144 -12.97 -21.87 21.04
N GLU A 145 -14.17 -21.81 20.47
CA GLU A 145 -15.34 -22.54 20.97
C GLU A 145 -15.16 -24.08 20.89
N GLU A 146 -14.56 -24.56 19.79
CA GLU A 146 -14.18 -25.97 19.63
C GLU A 146 -13.08 -26.39 20.61
N ALA A 147 -12.11 -25.54 20.89
CA ALA A 147 -11.05 -25.80 21.88
C ALA A 147 -11.59 -25.80 23.32
N GLU A 148 -12.51 -24.89 23.65
CA GLU A 148 -13.19 -24.87 24.94
C GLU A 148 -14.11 -26.11 25.14
N ALA A 149 -14.80 -26.54 24.09
CA ALA A 149 -15.61 -27.76 24.13
C ALA A 149 -14.74 -29.01 24.35
N GLN A 150 -13.58 -29.10 23.71
CA GLN A 150 -12.62 -30.18 23.89
C GLN A 150 -12.04 -30.24 25.32
N THR A 151 -11.72 -29.08 25.89
CA THR A 151 -11.21 -29.01 27.30
C THR A 151 -12.29 -29.38 28.32
N GLN A 152 -13.56 -29.09 28.06
CA GLN A 152 -14.68 -29.51 28.93
C GLN A 152 -14.90 -31.01 28.90
N VAL A 153 -14.83 -31.63 27.73
CA VAL A 153 -14.96 -33.10 27.59
C VAL A 153 -13.80 -33.84 28.25
N GLU A 154 -12.58 -33.29 28.20
CA GLU A 154 -11.40 -33.88 28.81
C GLU A 154 -11.42 -33.76 30.35
N SER A 155 -11.99 -32.67 30.89
CA SER A 155 -12.20 -32.49 32.33
C SER A 155 -13.31 -33.37 32.93
N GLU A 156 -14.30 -33.79 32.14
CA GLU A 156 -15.38 -34.65 32.56
C GLU A 156 -15.06 -36.16 32.48
N SER A 157 -13.99 -36.50 31.70
CA SER A 157 -13.51 -37.87 31.52
C SER A 157 -12.40 -38.32 32.46
N ALA A 158 -11.97 -37.49 33.42
CA ALA A 158 -10.99 -37.89 34.42
C ALA A 158 -11.64 -38.73 35.52
N PRO A 159 -11.32 -40.03 35.66
CA PRO A 159 -11.88 -40.88 36.70
C PRO A 159 -11.35 -40.46 38.07
N ALA A 160 -12.26 -40.27 39.00
CA ALA A 160 -11.98 -40.12 40.43
C ALA A 160 -11.41 -41.42 40.97
N GLU A 161 -10.10 -41.62 40.95
CA GLU A 161 -9.44 -42.62 41.78
C GLU A 161 -9.23 -42.09 43.20
N GLY A 162 -10.23 -42.28 44.01
CA GLY A 162 -10.13 -42.26 45.45
C GLY A 162 -9.39 -43.50 45.93
N GLY A 163 -8.15 -43.34 46.28
CA GLY A 163 -7.35 -44.38 46.95
C GLY A 163 -7.34 -44.17 48.44
N ASP A 164 -8.29 -44.78 49.10
CA ASP A 164 -8.26 -45.12 50.52
C ASP A 164 -7.06 -46.03 50.82
N LYS A 165 -6.19 -45.70 51.72
CA LYS A 165 -5.37 -46.68 52.50
C LYS A 165 -5.03 -46.07 53.85
N LYS A 166 -5.74 -46.62 54.85
CA LYS A 166 -5.24 -46.79 56.20
C LYS A 166 -4.05 -47.77 56.21
N GLU A 167 -3.05 -47.46 56.96
CA GLU A 167 -2.45 -48.01 58.15
C GLU A 167 -1.11 -47.40 58.41
#